data_f0f54a02d1158a9c1ef3d6446b9816da
#
_entry.id   f0f54a02d1158a9c1ef3d6446b9816da
#
_cell.length_a   1.000
_cell.length_b   1.000
_cell.length_c   1.000
_cell.angle_alpha   90.00
_cell.angle_beta   90.00
_cell.angle_gamma   90.00
#
_symmetry.space_group_name_H-M   'P 1'
#
loop_
_entity.id
_entity.type
_entity.pdbx_description
1 polymer ?
#
loop_
_entity_poly.entity_id
_entity_poly.type
_entity_poly.pdbx_seq_one_letter_code
_entity_poly.pdbx_strand_id
1 'polypeptide(L)'
;MGSDALAPHFDRVVLIFNPDRAGMGTRIASLEQELLAALPDLTVETLPTAFAGHARDLARSAATTGSPLLISISGDGGYNEVVNGVMDASSTRAVCTVLPAGNANDHFRSMPLRQLTEAIREGSVRRMDLLRITLTGERGQRVQYAHSYIGFGLTPLMAIGIEKGGKGKILELLSVTRTLSSLKPFELERADGATAQFDSLVLANISRMAKYGTVSEKNNPNDGQFEVVTLPHSGRWRIALMTLRAVTLGLGRQPSVSSYAFTTRNPIPCQIDGEVVHVPANTHVLVESAKHALTTI
;
A
#
# COMPACT_ATOMS: atom_id res chain seq x y z
N MET A 1 -35.35 -20.57 -2.41
CA MET A 1 -34.41 -21.32 -1.56
C MET A 1 -33.10 -20.56 -1.59
N GLY A 2 -32.93 -19.64 -0.63
CA GLY A 2 -31.71 -18.87 -0.51
C GLY A 2 -30.60 -19.75 0.05
N SER A 3 -29.44 -19.73 -0.56
CA SER A 3 -28.24 -20.27 0.03
C SER A 3 -27.88 -19.40 1.23
N ASP A 4 -28.14 -19.91 2.45
CA ASP A 4 -27.43 -19.43 3.64
C ASP A 4 -25.94 -19.72 3.44
N ALA A 5 -25.27 -18.83 2.71
CA ALA A 5 -23.82 -18.73 2.79
C ALA A 5 -23.57 -18.22 4.21
N LEU A 6 -23.16 -19.13 5.10
CA LEU A 6 -22.69 -18.80 6.43
C LEU A 6 -21.67 -17.66 6.28
N ALA A 7 -22.03 -16.49 6.80
CA ALA A 7 -21.10 -15.36 6.89
C ALA A 7 -19.78 -15.85 7.51
N PRO A 8 -18.61 -15.42 7.04
CA PRO A 8 -17.37 -15.83 7.63
C PRO A 8 -17.37 -15.39 9.09
N HIS A 9 -17.45 -16.37 9.99
CA HIS A 9 -17.36 -16.11 11.41
C HIS A 9 -15.92 -15.82 11.75
N PHE A 10 -15.64 -14.56 12.09
CA PHE A 10 -14.37 -14.22 12.74
C PHE A 10 -14.39 -14.81 14.15
N ASP A 11 -13.32 -15.51 14.53
CA ASP A 11 -13.17 -16.02 15.90
C ASP A 11 -12.69 -14.94 16.86
N ARG A 12 -12.01 -13.91 16.35
CA ARG A 12 -11.54 -12.74 17.10
C ARG A 12 -11.23 -11.55 16.21
N VAL A 13 -11.18 -10.38 16.81
CA VAL A 13 -10.63 -9.15 16.24
C VAL A 13 -9.27 -8.87 16.86
N VAL A 14 -8.28 -8.57 16.05
CA VAL A 14 -6.92 -8.23 16.49
C VAL A 14 -6.60 -6.79 16.06
N LEU A 15 -6.41 -5.89 17.02
CA LEU A 15 -6.07 -4.49 16.79
C LEU A 15 -4.56 -4.32 16.84
N ILE A 16 -3.93 -3.97 15.70
CA ILE A 16 -2.49 -3.73 15.59
C ILE A 16 -2.24 -2.23 15.42
N PHE A 17 -1.45 -1.62 16.31
CA PHE A 17 -1.27 -0.16 16.33
C PHE A 17 0.07 0.25 16.93
N ASN A 18 0.53 1.47 16.60
CA ASN A 18 1.69 2.09 17.25
C ASN A 18 1.23 2.89 18.47
N PRO A 19 1.61 2.51 19.71
CA PRO A 19 1.18 3.17 20.94
C PRO A 19 1.76 4.57 21.10
N ASP A 20 2.90 4.89 20.49
CA ASP A 20 3.58 6.19 20.61
C ASP A 20 2.88 7.32 19.82
N ARG A 21 1.85 7.00 19.05
CA ARG A 21 1.05 8.02 18.39
C ARG A 21 0.15 8.76 19.36
N ALA A 22 0.15 10.08 19.26
CA ALA A 22 -0.67 10.94 20.09
C ALA A 22 -2.16 10.55 20.03
N GLY A 23 -2.78 10.33 21.20
CA GLY A 23 -4.20 9.96 21.33
C GLY A 23 -4.52 8.50 20.97
N MET A 24 -3.52 7.67 20.65
CA MET A 24 -3.76 6.29 20.24
C MET A 24 -4.38 5.45 21.37
N GLY A 25 -3.90 5.57 22.59
CA GLY A 25 -4.45 4.82 23.72
C GLY A 25 -5.95 5.06 23.93
N THR A 26 -6.38 6.32 23.91
CA THR A 26 -7.81 6.68 24.02
C THR A 26 -8.61 6.13 22.84
N ARG A 27 -8.06 6.21 21.63
CA ARG A 27 -8.72 5.71 20.42
C ARG A 27 -8.90 4.19 20.45
N ILE A 28 -7.89 3.44 20.89
CA ILE A 28 -7.97 1.98 21.02
C ILE A 28 -9.02 1.60 22.08
N ALA A 29 -8.99 2.22 23.25
CA ALA A 29 -9.98 1.94 24.30
C ALA A 29 -11.42 2.22 23.84
N SER A 30 -11.65 3.32 23.12
CA SER A 30 -12.97 3.63 22.55
C SER A 30 -13.41 2.61 21.50
N LEU A 31 -12.50 2.21 20.59
CA LEU A 31 -12.80 1.21 19.55
C LEU A 31 -13.08 -0.17 20.16
N GLU A 32 -12.32 -0.58 21.17
CA GLU A 32 -12.53 -1.84 21.88
C GLU A 32 -13.91 -1.87 22.55
N GLN A 33 -14.28 -0.78 23.25
CA GLN A 33 -15.61 -0.65 23.86
C GLN A 33 -16.73 -0.69 22.81
N GLU A 34 -16.56 -0.01 21.68
CA GLU A 34 -17.54 -0.04 20.57
C GLU A 34 -17.72 -1.45 20.02
N LEU A 35 -16.61 -2.16 19.77
CA LEU A 35 -16.63 -3.52 19.24
C LEU A 35 -17.29 -4.49 20.21
N LEU A 36 -16.95 -4.46 21.50
CA LEU A 36 -17.53 -5.32 22.53
C LEU A 36 -19.02 -5.04 22.75
N ALA A 37 -19.43 -3.77 22.71
CA ALA A 37 -20.83 -3.39 22.82
C ALA A 37 -21.68 -3.84 21.62
N ALA A 38 -21.12 -3.76 20.41
CA ALA A 38 -21.81 -4.14 19.18
C ALA A 38 -21.78 -5.66 18.92
N LEU A 39 -20.77 -6.37 19.41
CA LEU A 39 -20.45 -7.77 19.12
C LEU A 39 -19.98 -8.49 20.41
N PRO A 40 -20.89 -8.74 21.38
CA PRO A 40 -20.52 -9.19 22.73
C PRO A 40 -19.87 -10.58 22.78
N ASP A 41 -20.11 -11.41 21.78
CA ASP A 41 -19.54 -12.76 21.68
C ASP A 41 -18.14 -12.78 21.01
N LEU A 42 -17.64 -11.61 20.56
CA LEU A 42 -16.39 -11.50 19.84
C LEU A 42 -15.23 -11.14 20.79
N THR A 43 -14.16 -11.90 20.71
CA THR A 43 -12.93 -11.57 21.43
C THR A 43 -12.18 -10.45 20.72
N VAL A 44 -11.79 -9.41 21.47
CA VAL A 44 -10.94 -8.32 20.99
C VAL A 44 -9.57 -8.42 21.63
N GLU A 45 -8.53 -8.51 20.81
CA GLU A 45 -7.13 -8.58 21.21
C GLU A 45 -6.41 -7.31 20.75
N THR A 46 -5.60 -6.70 21.62
CA THR A 46 -4.85 -5.47 21.32
C THR A 46 -3.36 -5.75 21.31
N LEU A 47 -2.70 -5.47 20.17
CA LEU A 47 -1.29 -5.75 19.93
C LEU A 47 -0.53 -4.45 19.58
N PRO A 48 0.08 -3.78 20.58
CA PRO A 48 0.90 -2.61 20.33
C PRO A 48 2.23 -2.99 19.66
N THR A 49 2.66 -2.20 18.67
CA THR A 49 3.98 -2.37 18.05
C THR A 49 5.06 -1.72 18.90
N ALA A 50 6.28 -2.29 18.90
CA ALA A 50 7.42 -1.80 19.66
C ALA A 50 8.55 -1.23 18.79
N PHE A 51 8.59 -1.59 17.50
CA PHE A 51 9.61 -1.14 16.54
C PHE A 51 9.09 -1.24 15.10
N ALA A 52 9.82 -0.69 14.14
CA ALA A 52 9.49 -0.80 12.72
C ALA A 52 9.61 -2.27 12.25
N GLY A 53 8.61 -2.77 11.54
CA GLY A 53 8.50 -4.18 11.14
C GLY A 53 7.75 -5.06 12.13
N HIS A 54 7.51 -4.62 13.38
CA HIS A 54 6.84 -5.44 14.39
C HIS A 54 5.38 -5.75 14.04
N ALA A 55 4.68 -4.85 13.32
CA ALA A 55 3.33 -5.12 12.85
C ALA A 55 3.27 -6.34 11.91
N ARG A 56 4.30 -6.56 11.10
CA ARG A 56 4.43 -7.76 10.25
C ARG A 56 4.55 -9.05 11.07
N ASP A 57 5.38 -9.05 12.10
CA ASP A 57 5.57 -10.22 12.96
C ASP A 57 4.31 -10.54 13.76
N LEU A 58 3.65 -9.52 14.31
CA LEU A 58 2.38 -9.65 15.03
C LEU A 58 1.27 -10.20 14.11
N ALA A 59 1.14 -9.64 12.91
CA ALA A 59 0.16 -10.09 11.94
C ALA A 59 0.40 -11.52 11.46
N ARG A 60 1.68 -11.89 11.19
CA ARG A 60 2.05 -13.27 10.85
C ARG A 60 1.67 -14.24 11.96
N SER A 61 2.01 -13.92 13.20
CA SER A 61 1.68 -14.76 14.36
C SER A 61 0.16 -14.91 14.52
N ALA A 62 -0.59 -13.80 14.47
CA ALA A 62 -2.04 -13.82 14.62
C ALA A 62 -2.74 -14.58 13.48
N ALA A 63 -2.21 -14.54 12.25
CA ALA A 63 -2.79 -15.19 11.08
C ALA A 63 -2.60 -16.72 11.05
N THR A 64 -1.73 -17.30 11.90
CA THR A 64 -1.45 -18.75 11.91
C THR A 64 -2.55 -19.59 12.54
N THR A 65 -3.43 -18.99 13.34
CA THR A 65 -4.47 -19.70 14.08
C THR A 65 -5.86 -19.09 13.87
N GLY A 66 -6.86 -19.93 13.71
CA GLY A 66 -8.26 -19.52 13.64
C GLY A 66 -8.61 -18.75 12.37
N SER A 67 -9.58 -17.85 12.52
CA SER A 67 -10.09 -16.94 11.47
C SER A 67 -10.13 -15.49 11.98
N PRO A 68 -8.97 -14.86 12.26
CA PRO A 68 -8.92 -13.53 12.85
C PRO A 68 -9.30 -12.45 11.83
N LEU A 69 -9.94 -11.38 12.33
CA LEU A 69 -10.00 -10.11 11.65
C LEU A 69 -8.87 -9.20 12.18
N LEU A 70 -7.86 -8.95 11.37
CA LEU A 70 -6.73 -8.08 11.69
C LEU A 70 -7.06 -6.65 11.28
N ILE A 71 -7.11 -5.75 12.23
CA ILE A 71 -7.36 -4.32 12.00
C ILE A 71 -6.09 -3.54 12.28
N SER A 72 -5.49 -3.02 11.24
CA SER A 72 -4.35 -2.10 11.37
C SER A 72 -4.83 -0.68 11.64
N ILE A 73 -4.50 -0.11 12.79
CA ILE A 73 -4.75 1.30 13.09
C ILE A 73 -3.50 2.10 12.77
N SER A 74 -3.32 2.42 11.48
CA SER A 74 -2.06 2.95 10.96
C SER A 74 -2.24 3.82 9.71
N GLY A 75 -1.14 4.23 9.08
CA GLY A 75 -1.10 4.70 7.70
C GLY A 75 -0.80 3.54 6.74
N ASP A 76 -0.60 3.88 5.45
CA ASP A 76 -0.38 2.90 4.38
C ASP A 76 0.81 1.95 4.66
N GLY A 77 1.95 2.48 5.16
CA GLY A 77 3.12 1.68 5.50
C GLY A 77 2.87 0.66 6.63
N GLY A 78 2.21 1.07 7.72
CA GLY A 78 1.88 0.13 8.81
C GLY A 78 0.86 -0.93 8.38
N TYR A 79 -0.08 -0.57 7.50
CA TYR A 79 -0.99 -1.55 6.90
C TYR A 79 -0.24 -2.50 5.96
N ASN A 80 0.74 -2.00 5.21
CA ASN A 80 1.61 -2.84 4.39
C ASN A 80 2.37 -3.89 5.21
N GLU A 81 2.89 -3.53 6.40
CA GLU A 81 3.49 -4.49 7.32
C GLU A 81 2.49 -5.59 7.70
N VAL A 82 1.26 -5.24 8.07
CA VAL A 82 0.20 -6.22 8.42
C VAL A 82 -0.12 -7.14 7.24
N VAL A 83 -0.33 -6.58 6.05
CA VAL A 83 -0.58 -7.35 4.81
C VAL A 83 0.55 -8.34 4.55
N ASN A 84 1.81 -7.89 4.60
CA ASN A 84 2.97 -8.77 4.39
C ASN A 84 3.08 -9.85 5.47
N GLY A 85 2.73 -9.55 6.73
CA GLY A 85 2.67 -10.53 7.81
C GLY A 85 1.66 -11.65 7.52
N VAL A 86 0.48 -11.30 7.03
CA VAL A 86 -0.53 -12.28 6.61
C VAL A 86 -0.05 -13.11 5.42
N MET A 87 0.61 -12.47 4.44
CA MET A 87 1.16 -13.18 3.28
C MET A 87 2.34 -14.10 3.64
N ASP A 88 3.04 -13.86 4.74
CA ASP A 88 4.09 -14.73 5.27
C ASP A 88 3.54 -15.97 6.00
N ALA A 89 2.26 -15.98 6.38
CA ALA A 89 1.64 -17.13 7.00
C ALA A 89 1.39 -18.24 5.98
N SER A 90 1.81 -19.47 6.30
CA SER A 90 1.78 -20.61 5.37
C SER A 90 0.38 -21.01 4.90
N SER A 91 -0.62 -20.78 5.75
CA SER A 91 -2.03 -20.99 5.44
C SER A 91 -2.84 -20.11 6.38
N THR A 92 -3.72 -19.31 5.83
CA THR A 92 -4.49 -18.39 6.66
C THR A 92 -5.92 -18.20 6.16
N ARG A 93 -6.85 -18.05 7.11
CA ARG A 93 -8.20 -17.53 6.90
C ARG A 93 -8.34 -16.11 7.42
N ALA A 94 -7.21 -15.47 7.72
CA ALA A 94 -7.20 -14.10 8.22
C ALA A 94 -7.79 -13.13 7.20
N VAL A 95 -8.54 -12.18 7.72
CA VAL A 95 -9.08 -11.04 7.00
C VAL A 95 -8.37 -9.79 7.51
N CYS A 96 -7.96 -8.89 6.62
CA CYS A 96 -7.28 -7.67 7.01
C CYS A 96 -8.08 -6.43 6.63
N THR A 97 -8.04 -5.42 7.48
CA THR A 97 -8.55 -4.09 7.14
C THR A 97 -7.71 -3.01 7.81
N VAL A 98 -7.92 -1.76 7.41
CA VAL A 98 -7.21 -0.61 7.98
C VAL A 98 -8.17 0.45 8.48
N LEU A 99 -7.89 0.98 9.68
CA LEU A 99 -8.48 2.22 10.18
C LEU A 99 -7.43 3.34 10.05
N PRO A 100 -7.78 4.44 9.36
CA PRO A 100 -6.81 5.45 8.97
C PRO A 100 -6.24 6.18 10.18
N ALA A 101 -4.92 6.13 10.35
CA ALA A 101 -4.18 6.89 11.35
C ALA A 101 -2.90 7.53 10.79
N GLY A 102 -2.67 7.48 9.47
CA GLY A 102 -1.55 8.10 8.76
C GLY A 102 -1.87 9.48 8.20
N ASN A 103 -0.93 10.02 7.40
CA ASN A 103 -1.11 11.29 6.71
C ASN A 103 -1.85 11.15 5.37
N ALA A 104 -1.50 10.17 4.54
CA ALA A 104 -2.08 9.95 3.23
C ALA A 104 -3.32 9.04 3.32
N ASN A 105 -3.19 7.86 3.87
CA ASN A 105 -4.24 6.84 3.97
C ASN A 105 -4.87 6.55 2.59
N ASP A 106 -4.03 6.38 1.58
CA ASP A 106 -4.43 6.28 0.18
C ASP A 106 -5.28 5.02 -0.05
N HIS A 107 -4.90 3.92 0.59
CA HIS A 107 -5.68 2.68 0.55
C HIS A 107 -7.09 2.88 1.09
N PHE A 108 -7.21 3.36 2.34
CA PHE A 108 -8.51 3.58 2.98
C PHE A 108 -9.43 4.49 2.16
N ARG A 109 -8.88 5.57 1.57
CA ARG A 109 -9.64 6.51 0.73
C ARG A 109 -10.10 5.94 -0.61
N SER A 110 -9.42 4.89 -1.08
CA SER A 110 -9.75 4.23 -2.34
C SER A 110 -10.77 3.11 -2.17
N MET A 111 -11.04 2.72 -0.92
CA MET A 111 -11.99 1.66 -0.60
C MET A 111 -13.39 2.23 -0.31
N PRO A 112 -14.47 1.49 -0.62
CA PRO A 112 -15.82 1.87 -0.21
C PRO A 112 -15.91 2.01 1.30
N LEU A 113 -16.45 3.12 1.78
CA LEU A 113 -16.69 3.34 3.20
C LEU A 113 -17.84 2.44 3.67
N ARG A 114 -17.54 1.59 4.66
CA ARG A 114 -18.55 0.82 5.42
C ARG A 114 -18.32 1.06 6.91
N GLN A 115 -19.39 0.98 7.68
CA GLN A 115 -19.24 0.95 9.14
C GLN A 115 -18.60 -0.38 9.54
N LEU A 116 -17.51 -0.31 10.32
CA LEU A 116 -16.71 -1.47 10.70
C LEU A 116 -17.55 -2.53 11.42
N THR A 117 -18.33 -2.13 12.42
CA THR A 117 -19.20 -3.00 13.21
C THR A 117 -20.28 -3.69 12.37
N GLU A 118 -20.84 -2.99 11.39
CA GLU A 118 -21.82 -3.54 10.46
C GLU A 118 -21.16 -4.57 9.53
N ALA A 119 -20.01 -4.24 8.94
CA ALA A 119 -19.28 -5.15 8.08
C ALA A 119 -18.85 -6.45 8.81
N ILE A 120 -18.45 -6.34 10.09
CA ILE A 120 -18.11 -7.50 10.92
C ILE A 120 -19.35 -8.36 11.20
N ARG A 121 -20.47 -7.73 11.57
CA ARG A 121 -21.73 -8.43 11.87
C ARG A 121 -22.29 -9.18 10.66
N GLU A 122 -22.19 -8.57 9.48
CA GLU A 122 -22.62 -9.19 8.23
C GLU A 122 -21.65 -10.27 7.74
N GLY A 123 -20.42 -10.31 8.28
CA GLY A 123 -19.35 -11.15 7.77
C GLY A 123 -18.98 -10.83 6.33
N SER A 124 -19.18 -9.58 5.93
CA SER A 124 -19.02 -9.11 4.55
C SER A 124 -17.55 -9.04 4.18
N VAL A 125 -17.05 -9.99 3.43
CA VAL A 125 -15.65 -10.01 2.95
C VAL A 125 -15.58 -9.89 1.43
N ARG A 126 -14.48 -9.33 0.97
CA ARG A 126 -14.11 -9.25 -0.45
C ARG A 126 -12.66 -9.66 -0.62
N ARG A 127 -12.32 -10.13 -1.79
CA ARG A 127 -10.94 -10.39 -2.16
C ARG A 127 -10.42 -9.22 -2.97
N MET A 128 -9.13 -8.93 -2.82
CA MET A 128 -8.44 -7.96 -3.64
C MET A 128 -7.09 -8.51 -4.11
N ASP A 129 -6.64 -7.99 -5.23
CA ASP A 129 -5.34 -8.29 -5.78
C ASP A 129 -4.26 -7.53 -5.00
N LEU A 130 -3.06 -8.08 -4.95
CA LEU A 130 -1.86 -7.41 -4.44
C LEU A 130 -0.83 -7.30 -5.56
N LEU A 131 0.02 -6.29 -5.50
CA LEU A 131 1.23 -6.24 -6.31
C LEU A 131 2.31 -7.07 -5.60
N ARG A 132 2.72 -8.17 -6.21
CA ARG A 132 3.84 -8.97 -5.73
C ARG A 132 5.10 -8.50 -6.42
N ILE A 133 6.02 -7.87 -5.67
CA ILE A 133 7.34 -7.50 -6.17
C ILE A 133 8.35 -8.56 -5.79
N THR A 134 9.10 -9.02 -6.79
CA THR A 134 10.23 -9.94 -6.65
C THR A 134 11.50 -9.23 -7.10
N LEU A 135 12.45 -9.09 -6.20
CA LEU A 135 13.78 -8.51 -6.44
C LEU A 135 14.79 -9.65 -6.45
N THR A 136 15.44 -9.88 -7.60
CA THR A 136 16.47 -10.91 -7.76
C THR A 136 17.80 -10.25 -8.08
N GLY A 137 18.78 -10.38 -7.20
CA GLY A 137 20.11 -9.81 -7.34
C GLY A 137 21.18 -10.70 -6.71
N GLU A 138 22.40 -10.19 -6.58
CA GLU A 138 23.55 -10.94 -6.04
C GLU A 138 23.32 -11.51 -4.63
N ARG A 139 22.47 -10.84 -3.82
CA ARG A 139 22.14 -11.27 -2.44
C ARG A 139 20.98 -12.27 -2.37
N GLY A 140 20.56 -12.82 -3.51
CA GLY A 140 19.45 -13.73 -3.61
C GLY A 140 18.13 -13.05 -4.02
N GLN A 141 17.02 -13.67 -3.65
CA GLN A 141 15.68 -13.21 -4.00
C GLN A 141 14.94 -12.68 -2.77
N ARG A 142 14.27 -11.55 -2.93
CA ARG A 142 13.37 -10.96 -1.93
C ARG A 142 11.99 -10.78 -2.55
N VAL A 143 10.95 -11.19 -1.84
CA VAL A 143 9.56 -10.99 -2.22
C VAL A 143 8.88 -10.08 -1.20
N GLN A 144 8.05 -9.16 -1.69
CA GLN A 144 7.21 -8.28 -0.87
C GLN A 144 5.91 -7.99 -1.62
N TYR A 145 4.86 -7.63 -0.88
CA TYR A 145 3.56 -7.30 -1.44
C TYR A 145 3.23 -5.84 -1.17
N ALA A 146 2.56 -5.21 -2.14
CA ALA A 146 1.95 -3.90 -1.99
C ALA A 146 0.44 -3.99 -2.23
N HIS A 147 -0.32 -3.32 -1.40
CA HIS A 147 -1.79 -3.26 -1.52
C HIS A 147 -2.24 -2.08 -2.38
N SER A 148 -1.42 -1.04 -2.51
CA SER A 148 -1.78 0.19 -3.18
C SER A 148 -0.92 0.48 -4.40
N TYR A 149 0.39 0.68 -4.20
CA TYR A 149 1.29 0.99 -5.32
C TYR A 149 2.77 0.72 -5.00
N ILE A 150 3.54 0.56 -6.09
CA ILE A 150 4.99 0.50 -6.07
C ILE A 150 5.50 1.62 -6.97
N GLY A 151 6.35 2.50 -6.44
CA GLY A 151 6.91 3.64 -7.15
C GLY A 151 8.43 3.63 -7.21
N PHE A 152 8.99 4.01 -8.37
CA PHE A 152 10.43 4.13 -8.58
C PHE A 152 10.78 5.55 -9.02
N GLY A 153 11.89 6.09 -8.55
CA GLY A 153 12.39 7.40 -8.95
C GLY A 153 11.72 8.56 -8.20
N LEU A 154 11.05 9.45 -8.92
CA LEU A 154 10.48 10.69 -8.37
C LEU A 154 9.53 10.47 -7.19
N THR A 155 8.67 9.47 -7.26
CA THR A 155 7.68 9.17 -6.22
C THR A 155 8.30 8.94 -4.83
N PRO A 156 9.35 8.08 -4.67
CA PRO A 156 10.05 7.93 -3.40
C PRO A 156 10.70 9.22 -2.91
N LEU A 157 11.25 10.01 -3.81
CA LEU A 157 11.88 11.29 -3.46
C LEU A 157 10.86 12.33 -2.99
N MET A 158 9.65 12.32 -3.56
CA MET A 158 8.54 13.17 -3.10
C MET A 158 8.10 12.79 -1.69
N ALA A 159 7.99 11.49 -1.39
CA ALA A 159 7.66 11.02 -0.04
C ALA A 159 8.68 11.48 1.00
N ILE A 160 9.98 11.35 0.72
CA ILE A 160 11.07 11.85 1.58
C ILE A 160 10.99 13.37 1.75
N GLY A 161 10.67 14.11 0.69
CA GLY A 161 10.52 15.56 0.70
C GLY A 161 9.35 16.03 1.58
N ILE A 162 8.23 15.34 1.56
CA ILE A 162 7.04 15.62 2.37
C ILE A 162 7.33 15.39 3.87
N GLU A 163 8.02 14.32 4.21
CA GLU A 163 8.40 14.05 5.61
C GLU A 163 9.32 15.14 6.20
N LYS A 164 10.20 15.70 5.39
CA LYS A 164 11.14 16.76 5.79
C LYS A 164 10.55 18.17 5.74
N GLY A 165 9.48 18.39 4.99
CA GLY A 165 8.96 19.74 4.67
C GLY A 165 8.01 20.35 5.71
N GLY A 166 7.58 19.62 6.73
CA GLY A 166 6.63 20.10 7.75
C GLY A 166 5.16 20.12 7.27
N LYS A 167 4.26 20.50 8.17
CA LYS A 167 2.80 20.47 7.95
C LYS A 167 2.30 21.74 7.27
N GLY A 168 1.85 21.68 6.01
CA GLY A 168 1.15 22.76 5.31
C GLY A 168 1.20 22.64 3.80
N LYS A 169 0.10 22.92 3.10
CA LYS A 169 -0.02 22.77 1.62
C LYS A 169 1.07 23.51 0.84
N ILE A 170 1.48 24.70 1.28
CA ILE A 170 2.51 25.53 0.63
C ILE A 170 3.89 24.93 0.86
N LEU A 171 4.18 24.41 2.06
CA LEU A 171 5.42 23.75 2.39
C LEU A 171 5.55 22.39 1.69
N GLU A 172 4.46 21.66 1.55
CA GLU A 172 4.39 20.43 0.73
C GLU A 172 4.71 20.75 -0.74
N LEU A 173 4.14 21.82 -1.32
CA LEU A 173 4.42 22.25 -2.70
C LEU A 173 5.87 22.71 -2.88
N LEU A 174 6.43 23.44 -1.92
CA LEU A 174 7.85 23.85 -1.92
C LEU A 174 8.79 22.65 -1.76
N SER A 175 8.42 21.63 -1.01
CA SER A 175 9.21 20.39 -0.89
C SER A 175 9.22 19.61 -2.21
N VAL A 176 8.10 19.57 -2.92
CA VAL A 176 8.00 19.00 -4.27
C VAL A 176 8.91 19.72 -5.25
N THR A 177 8.91 21.07 -5.28
CA THR A 177 9.80 21.83 -6.17
C THR A 177 11.27 21.65 -5.84
N ARG A 178 11.63 21.52 -4.57
CA ARG A 178 12.98 21.24 -4.10
C ARG A 178 13.44 19.83 -4.50
N THR A 179 12.52 18.86 -4.40
CA THR A 179 12.76 17.48 -4.85
C THR A 179 12.94 17.42 -6.37
N LEU A 180 12.16 18.19 -7.14
CA LEU A 180 12.31 18.32 -8.59
C LEU A 180 13.72 18.84 -8.99
N SER A 181 14.38 19.63 -8.14
CA SER A 181 15.73 20.14 -8.43
C SER A 181 16.85 19.11 -8.28
N SER A 182 16.61 18.05 -7.51
CA SER A 182 17.58 16.97 -7.23
C SER A 182 17.36 15.71 -8.08
N LEU A 183 16.43 15.77 -9.03
CA LEU A 183 16.11 14.64 -9.90
C LEU A 183 17.31 14.20 -10.73
N LYS A 184 17.65 12.93 -10.57
CA LYS A 184 18.47 12.19 -11.53
C LYS A 184 17.58 11.14 -12.17
N PRO A 185 17.49 11.12 -13.51
CA PRO A 185 16.78 10.06 -14.20
C PRO A 185 17.42 8.72 -13.85
N PHE A 186 16.61 7.69 -13.76
CA PHE A 186 17.11 6.33 -13.60
C PHE A 186 16.96 5.55 -14.90
N GLU A 187 17.88 4.64 -15.12
CA GLU A 187 17.95 3.83 -16.32
C GLU A 187 17.53 2.41 -16.02
N LEU A 188 16.62 1.90 -16.84
CA LEU A 188 16.12 0.54 -16.78
C LEU A 188 16.46 -0.18 -18.07
N GLU A 189 16.81 -1.45 -17.96
CA GLU A 189 16.81 -2.39 -19.07
C GLU A 189 15.52 -3.18 -19.07
N ARG A 190 14.79 -3.08 -20.17
CA ARG A 190 13.55 -3.80 -20.38
C ARG A 190 13.83 -5.27 -20.73
N ALA A 191 12.80 -6.11 -20.67
CA ALA A 191 12.90 -7.54 -21.03
C ALA A 191 13.34 -7.79 -22.48
N ASP A 192 13.15 -6.82 -23.38
CA ASP A 192 13.61 -6.84 -24.78
C ASP A 192 15.07 -6.38 -24.95
N GLY A 193 15.78 -6.08 -23.86
CA GLY A 193 17.16 -5.58 -23.86
C GLY A 193 17.28 -4.07 -24.16
N ALA A 194 16.20 -3.40 -24.48
CA ALA A 194 16.22 -1.96 -24.71
C ALA A 194 16.39 -1.19 -23.38
N THR A 195 17.23 -0.17 -23.40
CA THR A 195 17.37 0.74 -22.26
C THR A 195 16.42 1.93 -22.40
N ALA A 196 15.84 2.36 -21.29
CA ALA A 196 14.99 3.53 -21.21
C ALA A 196 15.27 4.33 -19.95
N GLN A 197 15.21 5.66 -20.07
CA GLN A 197 15.41 6.58 -18.95
C GLN A 197 14.06 7.16 -18.51
N PHE A 198 13.82 7.09 -17.20
CA PHE A 198 12.60 7.58 -16.57
C PHE A 198 12.93 8.53 -15.41
N ASP A 199 12.04 9.49 -15.19
CA ASP A 199 12.02 10.31 -13.98
C ASP A 199 11.13 9.65 -12.91
N SER A 200 10.12 8.91 -13.33
CA SER A 200 9.21 8.15 -12.47
C SER A 200 8.59 6.95 -13.19
N LEU A 201 8.44 5.86 -12.45
CA LEU A 201 7.64 4.69 -12.82
C LEU A 201 6.77 4.32 -11.62
N VAL A 202 5.46 4.27 -11.80
CA VAL A 202 4.51 3.86 -10.76
C VAL A 202 3.67 2.72 -11.29
N LEU A 203 3.59 1.66 -10.49
CA LEU A 203 2.72 0.51 -10.69
C LEU A 203 1.63 0.60 -9.64
N ALA A 204 0.38 0.82 -10.05
CA ALA A 204 -0.71 1.17 -9.15
C ALA A 204 -1.84 0.14 -9.18
N ASN A 205 -2.23 -0.34 -8.01
CA ASN A 205 -3.36 -1.24 -7.77
C ASN A 205 -4.62 -0.48 -7.30
N ILE A 206 -4.48 0.81 -7.00
CA ILE A 206 -5.57 1.69 -6.58
C ILE A 206 -5.58 3.00 -7.38
N SER A 207 -6.76 3.62 -7.46
CA SER A 207 -6.96 4.83 -8.27
C SER A 207 -6.35 6.10 -7.69
N ARG A 208 -6.02 6.14 -6.40
CA ARG A 208 -5.51 7.33 -5.70
C ARG A 208 -4.10 7.12 -5.18
N MET A 209 -3.29 8.17 -5.20
CA MET A 209 -1.92 8.17 -4.71
C MET A 209 -1.55 9.53 -4.11
N ALA A 210 -0.71 9.49 -3.07
CA ALA A 210 -0.12 10.68 -2.43
C ALA A 210 -1.16 11.73 -2.00
N LYS A 211 -2.29 11.28 -1.45
CA LYS A 211 -3.36 12.10 -0.87
C LYS A 211 -4.18 12.90 -1.87
N TYR A 212 -3.60 13.36 -2.96
CA TYR A 212 -4.23 14.30 -3.90
C TYR A 212 -4.26 13.84 -5.36
N GLY A 213 -3.46 12.86 -5.74
CA GLY A 213 -3.34 12.42 -7.13
C GLY A 213 -4.35 11.34 -7.50
N THR A 214 -5.02 11.50 -8.66
CA THR A 214 -5.79 10.44 -9.30
C THR A 214 -4.91 9.83 -10.40
N VAL A 215 -4.54 8.57 -10.19
CA VAL A 215 -3.63 7.82 -11.08
C VAL A 215 -4.40 7.25 -12.25
N SER A 216 -5.60 6.70 -12.02
CA SER A 216 -6.47 6.14 -13.05
C SER A 216 -7.94 6.32 -12.68
N GLU A 217 -8.78 6.52 -13.70
CA GLU A 217 -10.24 6.67 -13.51
C GLU A 217 -10.97 5.33 -13.42
N LYS A 218 -10.37 4.22 -13.83
CA LYS A 218 -10.99 2.88 -13.93
C LYS A 218 -10.13 1.78 -13.31
N ASN A 219 -9.50 2.07 -12.19
CA ASN A 219 -8.76 1.03 -11.49
C ASN A 219 -9.74 0.11 -10.75
N ASN A 220 -9.63 -1.19 -10.99
CA ASN A 220 -10.37 -2.24 -10.29
C ASN A 220 -9.37 -3.18 -9.61
N PRO A 221 -9.23 -3.14 -8.27
CA PRO A 221 -8.24 -3.95 -7.56
C PRO A 221 -8.57 -5.46 -7.53
N ASN A 222 -9.45 -5.94 -8.41
CA ASN A 222 -9.92 -7.33 -8.47
C ASN A 222 -9.90 -7.92 -9.88
N ASP A 223 -9.27 -7.26 -10.85
CA ASP A 223 -9.27 -7.73 -12.26
C ASP A 223 -8.01 -8.48 -12.67
N GLY A 224 -7.05 -8.62 -11.76
CA GLY A 224 -5.77 -9.28 -12.01
C GLY A 224 -4.79 -8.41 -12.79
N GLN A 225 -5.00 -7.10 -12.82
CA GLN A 225 -4.15 -6.14 -13.51
C GLN A 225 -3.81 -4.96 -12.59
N PHE A 226 -2.82 -4.18 -13.00
CA PHE A 226 -2.43 -2.93 -12.38
C PHE A 226 -2.01 -1.91 -13.43
N GLU A 227 -2.18 -0.65 -13.13
CA GLU A 227 -1.83 0.44 -14.03
C GLU A 227 -0.34 0.74 -13.99
N VAL A 228 0.20 1.04 -15.18
CA VAL A 228 1.60 1.45 -15.36
C VAL A 228 1.64 2.93 -15.74
N VAL A 229 2.10 3.74 -14.81
CA VAL A 229 2.28 5.18 -15.01
C VAL A 229 3.76 5.47 -15.18
N THR A 230 4.14 5.89 -16.38
CA THR A 230 5.52 6.25 -16.68
C THR A 230 5.67 7.75 -16.90
N LEU A 231 6.73 8.31 -16.37
CA LEU A 231 7.21 9.63 -16.69
C LEU A 231 8.60 9.48 -17.33
N PRO A 232 8.67 9.43 -18.68
CA PRO A 232 9.95 9.40 -19.37
C PRO A 232 10.79 10.64 -19.03
N HIS A 233 12.12 10.49 -19.04
CA HIS A 233 13.00 11.62 -18.76
C HIS A 233 12.66 12.81 -19.63
N SER A 234 12.35 13.92 -19.01
CA SER A 234 11.88 15.15 -19.68
C SER A 234 12.24 16.39 -18.89
N GLY A 235 12.16 17.56 -19.56
CA GLY A 235 12.45 18.84 -18.92
C GLY A 235 11.54 19.12 -17.71
N ARG A 236 12.09 19.81 -16.69
CA ARG A 236 11.44 20.13 -15.40
C ARG A 236 10.02 20.70 -15.53
N TRP A 237 9.76 21.54 -16.55
CA TRP A 237 8.45 22.11 -16.81
C TRP A 237 7.40 21.06 -17.18
N ARG A 238 7.79 20.04 -17.90
CA ARG A 238 6.92 18.94 -18.28
C ARG A 238 6.54 18.09 -17.06
N ILE A 239 7.49 17.86 -16.17
CA ILE A 239 7.25 17.17 -14.89
C ILE A 239 6.30 17.98 -14.03
N ALA A 240 6.54 19.30 -13.87
CA ALA A 240 5.66 20.17 -13.10
C ALA A 240 4.22 20.21 -13.66
N LEU A 241 4.08 20.28 -14.99
CA LEU A 241 2.77 20.24 -15.65
C LEU A 241 2.04 18.91 -15.46
N MET A 242 2.76 17.78 -15.55
CA MET A 242 2.16 16.45 -15.31
C MET A 242 1.75 16.29 -13.85
N THR A 243 2.57 16.76 -12.91
CA THR A 243 2.22 16.75 -11.48
C THR A 243 0.99 17.59 -11.20
N LEU A 244 0.92 18.80 -11.76
CA LEU A 244 -0.25 19.68 -11.65
C LEU A 244 -1.49 19.00 -12.23
N ARG A 245 -1.38 18.39 -13.41
CA ARG A 245 -2.48 17.65 -14.05
C ARG A 245 -2.94 16.46 -13.20
N ALA A 246 -2.01 15.67 -12.64
CA ALA A 246 -2.34 14.55 -11.76
C ALA A 246 -3.17 14.96 -10.54
N VAL A 247 -2.87 16.15 -9.98
CA VAL A 247 -3.57 16.68 -8.80
C VAL A 247 -4.92 17.33 -9.14
N THR A 248 -5.05 17.94 -10.34
CA THR A 248 -6.25 18.72 -10.70
C THR A 248 -7.24 17.94 -11.56
N LEU A 249 -6.77 17.29 -12.61
CA LEU A 249 -7.60 16.63 -13.63
C LEU A 249 -7.45 15.10 -13.64
N GLY A 250 -6.45 14.56 -12.90
CA GLY A 250 -6.04 13.18 -13.03
C GLY A 250 -5.19 12.90 -14.27
N LEU A 251 -4.56 11.74 -14.32
CA LEU A 251 -3.72 11.32 -15.46
C LEU A 251 -4.50 10.64 -16.57
N GLY A 252 -5.82 10.44 -16.38
CA GLY A 252 -6.66 9.73 -17.32
C GLY A 252 -6.41 8.21 -17.30
N ARG A 253 -6.81 7.53 -18.41
CA ARG A 253 -6.63 6.08 -18.54
C ARG A 253 -5.15 5.75 -18.77
N GLN A 254 -4.63 4.85 -17.94
CA GLN A 254 -3.26 4.35 -18.03
C GLN A 254 -3.24 2.93 -18.63
N PRO A 255 -2.12 2.49 -19.23
CA PRO A 255 -1.94 1.09 -19.60
C PRO A 255 -2.07 0.17 -18.39
N SER A 256 -2.80 -0.94 -18.56
CA SER A 256 -3.03 -1.97 -17.54
C SER A 256 -2.33 -3.25 -17.96
N VAL A 257 -1.62 -3.89 -17.02
CA VAL A 257 -0.87 -5.13 -17.25
C VAL A 257 -1.01 -6.07 -16.05
N SER A 258 -0.80 -7.37 -16.26
CA SER A 258 -0.75 -8.37 -15.18
C SER A 258 0.66 -8.59 -14.63
N SER A 259 1.69 -8.19 -15.39
CA SER A 259 3.09 -8.27 -14.97
C SER A 259 3.92 -7.17 -15.62
N TYR A 260 4.97 -6.75 -14.94
CA TYR A 260 5.95 -5.77 -15.44
C TYR A 260 7.34 -6.13 -14.94
N ALA A 261 8.31 -6.28 -15.86
CA ALA A 261 9.66 -6.69 -15.54
C ALA A 261 10.71 -5.74 -16.14
N PHE A 262 11.78 -5.53 -15.41
CA PHE A 262 12.95 -4.77 -15.84
C PHE A 262 14.18 -5.09 -14.99
N THR A 263 15.36 -4.69 -15.45
CA THR A 263 16.60 -4.75 -14.67
C THR A 263 17.11 -3.35 -14.39
N THR A 264 17.52 -3.08 -13.17
CA THR A 264 18.09 -1.78 -12.77
C THR A 264 19.52 -1.68 -13.25
N ARG A 265 19.89 -0.57 -13.89
CA ARG A 265 21.28 -0.28 -14.28
C ARG A 265 22.06 0.44 -13.17
N ASN A 266 21.38 1.24 -12.38
CA ASN A 266 21.91 1.99 -11.24
C ASN A 266 21.07 1.71 -9.99
N PRO A 267 21.59 1.95 -8.77
CA PRO A 267 20.76 1.89 -7.58
C PRO A 267 19.62 2.91 -7.66
N ILE A 268 18.40 2.49 -7.39
CA ILE A 268 17.23 3.37 -7.45
C ILE A 268 16.40 3.29 -6.15
N PRO A 269 15.85 4.41 -5.69
CA PRO A 269 14.88 4.38 -4.62
C PRO A 269 13.55 3.79 -5.12
N CYS A 270 12.97 2.92 -4.31
CA CYS A 270 11.67 2.30 -4.54
C CYS A 270 10.78 2.56 -3.34
N GLN A 271 9.54 2.96 -3.58
CA GLN A 271 8.51 3.12 -2.55
C GLN A 271 7.48 2.01 -2.70
N ILE A 272 7.19 1.31 -1.60
CA ILE A 272 6.18 0.28 -1.51
C ILE A 272 5.19 0.72 -0.43
N ASP A 273 3.98 1.13 -0.82
CA ASP A 273 2.91 1.59 0.09
C ASP A 273 3.36 2.60 1.17
N GLY A 274 4.22 3.55 0.79
CA GLY A 274 4.73 4.57 1.68
C GLY A 274 6.09 4.26 2.32
N GLU A 275 6.55 3.01 2.32
CA GLU A 275 7.87 2.62 2.79
C GLU A 275 8.91 2.77 1.67
N VAL A 276 10.06 3.41 1.97
CA VAL A 276 11.13 3.61 1.00
C VAL A 276 12.23 2.58 1.18
N VAL A 277 12.50 1.83 0.11
CA VAL A 277 13.60 0.86 0.03
C VAL A 277 14.54 1.22 -1.11
N HIS A 278 15.79 0.77 -1.03
CA HIS A 278 16.76 0.96 -2.11
C HIS A 278 16.95 -0.35 -2.87
N VAL A 279 16.72 -0.29 -4.18
CA VAL A 279 16.97 -1.41 -5.09
C VAL A 279 18.39 -1.24 -5.65
N PRO A 280 19.32 -2.19 -5.45
CA PRO A 280 20.67 -2.14 -5.99
C PRO A 280 20.71 -2.10 -7.51
N ALA A 281 21.84 -1.72 -8.08
CA ALA A 281 22.10 -1.92 -9.51
C ALA A 281 22.10 -3.41 -9.88
N ASN A 282 21.86 -3.72 -11.14
CA ASN A 282 21.85 -5.08 -11.69
C ASN A 282 20.84 -6.03 -10.98
N THR A 283 19.77 -5.45 -10.43
CA THR A 283 18.69 -6.21 -9.80
C THR A 283 17.58 -6.42 -10.83
N HIS A 284 17.20 -7.67 -11.06
CA HIS A 284 16.00 -7.99 -11.82
C HIS A 284 14.78 -7.76 -10.94
N VAL A 285 13.90 -6.89 -11.40
CA VAL A 285 12.65 -6.53 -10.74
C VAL A 285 11.50 -7.12 -11.55
N LEU A 286 10.69 -7.96 -10.90
CA LEU A 286 9.45 -8.48 -11.46
C LEU A 286 8.30 -8.07 -10.54
N VAL A 287 7.30 -7.39 -11.10
CA VAL A 287 6.05 -7.09 -10.41
C VAL A 287 4.91 -7.82 -11.11
N GLU A 288 4.13 -8.56 -10.34
CA GLU A 288 3.00 -9.36 -10.82
C GLU A 288 1.75 -9.03 -10.01
N SER A 289 0.59 -9.10 -10.65
CA SER A 289 -0.67 -9.08 -9.93
C SER A 289 -0.90 -10.44 -9.25
N ALA A 290 -0.81 -10.47 -7.93
CA ALA A 290 -1.20 -11.61 -7.11
C ALA A 290 -2.72 -11.58 -6.92
N LYS A 291 -3.42 -12.21 -7.88
CA LYS A 291 -4.87 -12.14 -7.99
C LYS A 291 -5.57 -12.71 -6.76
N HIS A 292 -6.52 -11.94 -6.21
CA HIS A 292 -7.34 -12.31 -5.06
C HIS A 292 -6.53 -12.77 -3.83
N ALA A 293 -5.30 -12.22 -3.67
CA ALA A 293 -4.36 -12.66 -2.64
C ALA A 293 -4.76 -12.21 -1.22
N LEU A 294 -5.44 -11.06 -1.09
CA LEU A 294 -5.87 -10.54 0.20
C LEU A 294 -7.37 -10.64 0.37
N THR A 295 -7.82 -11.10 1.54
CA THR A 295 -9.21 -10.98 1.97
C THR A 295 -9.34 -9.77 2.88
N THR A 296 -10.32 -8.89 2.61
CA THR A 296 -10.58 -7.66 3.37
C THR A 296 -12.10 -7.45 3.57
N ILE A 297 -12.48 -6.56 4.45
CA ILE A 297 -13.88 -6.13 4.65
C ILE A 297 -14.14 -4.77 4.01
#